data_e5b93869defef62ecf7051b6209e7ca8
#
_entry.id   e5b93869defef62ecf7051b6209e7ca8
#
_cell.length_a   1.000
_cell.length_b   1.000
_cell.length_c   1.000
_cell.angle_alpha   90.00
_cell.angle_beta   90.00
_cell.angle_gamma   90.00
#
_symmetry.space_group_name_H-M   'P 1'
#
loop_
_entity.id
_entity.type
_entity.pdbx_description
1 polymer ?
#
loop_
_entity_poly.entity_id
_entity_poly.type
_entity_poly.pdbx_seq_one_letter_code
_entity_poly.pdbx_strand_id
1 'polypeptide(L)'
;MPRKKRLWSPHHYNHVVMRGNNRQSIFLNVADYDAFFRVLQYAYQKYTFSIIAYCIMSNHYHLLIRSPEVPLGKLMAVINWRYSNYFKKKYQYCGHLYESRYFADLVPSQLDMLSVSRYIHRNPISTAPPIVENMEDYPYSSYHLYKHNTSTDYPFLNTSILKNCLLQTSQFYPPSYCQYCEVQQNK
;
A
#
# COMPACT_ATOMS: atom_id res chain seq x y z
N MET A 1 20.29 -2.34 21.27
CA MET A 1 19.02 -2.85 21.79
C MET A 1 18.44 -3.90 20.86
N PRO A 2 17.97 -5.06 21.34
CA PRO A 2 17.29 -6.04 20.51
C PRO A 2 16.04 -5.42 19.91
N ARG A 3 15.84 -5.58 18.60
CA ARG A 3 14.67 -5.04 17.89
C ARG A 3 13.43 -5.84 18.28
N LYS A 4 12.34 -5.16 18.65
CA LYS A 4 11.03 -5.83 18.90
C LYS A 4 10.66 -6.71 17.71
N LYS A 5 10.24 -7.95 18.00
CA LYS A 5 9.63 -8.82 16.98
C LYS A 5 8.34 -8.14 16.50
N ARG A 6 8.15 -8.08 15.17
CA ARG A 6 6.87 -7.61 14.62
C ARG A 6 5.80 -8.63 14.94
N LEU A 7 4.67 -8.16 15.40
CA LEU A 7 3.49 -9.01 15.54
C LEU A 7 3.05 -9.43 14.13
N TRP A 8 2.74 -10.68 13.96
CA TRP A 8 2.16 -11.22 12.75
C TRP A 8 0.92 -12.03 13.10
N SER A 9 -0.12 -11.82 12.33
CA SER A 9 -1.36 -12.58 12.41
C SER A 9 -1.79 -12.94 10.99
N PRO A 10 -2.17 -14.20 10.72
CA PRO A 10 -2.68 -14.61 9.41
C PRO A 10 -4.03 -13.99 9.09
N HIS A 11 -4.75 -13.50 10.10
CA HIS A 11 -6.13 -13.00 9.97
C HIS A 11 -6.22 -11.48 9.80
N HIS A 12 -5.19 -10.74 10.20
CA HIS A 12 -5.24 -9.29 10.21
C HIS A 12 -4.45 -8.66 9.05
N TYR A 13 -4.93 -7.51 8.62
CA TYR A 13 -4.18 -6.63 7.72
C TYR A 13 -3.08 -5.89 8.48
N ASN A 14 -2.07 -5.49 7.74
CA ASN A 14 -0.98 -4.66 8.25
C ASN A 14 -0.85 -3.44 7.34
N HIS A 15 -0.69 -2.27 7.92
CA HIS A 15 -0.25 -1.07 7.21
C HIS A 15 1.27 -1.13 7.08
N VAL A 16 1.73 -1.37 5.88
CA VAL A 16 3.16 -1.43 5.54
C VAL A 16 3.58 -0.14 4.88
N VAL A 17 4.71 0.40 5.33
CA VAL A 17 5.38 1.55 4.69
C VAL A 17 6.85 1.19 4.42
N MET A 18 7.31 1.50 3.22
CA MET A 18 8.71 1.35 2.84
C MET A 18 9.21 2.62 2.16
N ARG A 19 10.34 3.15 2.62
CA ARG A 19 10.86 4.44 2.18
C ARG A 19 12.27 4.32 1.62
N GLY A 20 12.56 5.12 0.60
CA GLY A 20 13.89 5.26 0.03
C GLY A 20 14.90 5.85 1.01
N ASN A 21 16.15 5.41 0.91
CA ASN A 21 17.24 5.90 1.73
C ASN A 21 17.36 7.42 1.58
N ASN A 22 17.54 8.12 2.70
CA ASN A 22 17.60 9.59 2.73
C ASN A 22 16.40 10.25 1.99
N ARG A 23 15.23 9.61 2.03
CA ARG A 23 13.99 10.04 1.36
C ARG A 23 14.12 10.21 -0.16
N GLN A 24 15.16 9.64 -0.78
CA GLN A 24 15.34 9.68 -2.23
C GLN A 24 14.20 8.97 -2.95
N SER A 25 13.95 9.37 -4.19
CA SER A 25 13.00 8.68 -5.06
C SER A 25 13.49 7.27 -5.38
N ILE A 26 12.58 6.32 -5.25
CA ILE A 26 12.77 4.91 -5.58
C ILE A 26 11.89 4.46 -6.75
N PHE A 27 11.04 5.35 -7.23
CA PHE A 27 10.27 5.23 -8.47
C PHE A 27 10.51 6.50 -9.30
N LEU A 28 11.29 6.39 -10.37
CA LEU A 28 11.75 7.54 -11.15
C LEU A 28 10.94 7.72 -12.45
N ASN A 29 10.32 6.65 -12.94
CA ASN A 29 9.50 6.69 -14.15
C ASN A 29 8.47 5.54 -14.14
N VAL A 30 7.54 5.57 -15.10
CA VAL A 30 6.44 4.58 -15.23
C VAL A 30 6.95 3.13 -15.18
N ALA A 31 8.07 2.82 -15.85
CA ALA A 31 8.61 1.46 -15.87
C ALA A 31 9.03 0.93 -14.48
N ASP A 32 9.29 1.83 -13.51
CA ASP A 32 9.63 1.42 -12.14
C ASP A 32 8.37 0.99 -11.38
N TYR A 33 7.26 1.70 -11.56
CA TYR A 33 5.97 1.30 -11.02
C TYR A 33 5.52 -0.04 -11.61
N ASP A 34 5.63 -0.21 -12.92
CA ASP A 34 5.34 -1.49 -13.59
C ASP A 34 6.22 -2.63 -13.07
N ALA A 35 7.51 -2.35 -12.86
CA ALA A 35 8.44 -3.33 -12.29
C ALA A 35 8.03 -3.72 -10.87
N PHE A 36 7.54 -2.78 -10.06
CA PHE A 36 7.07 -3.07 -8.72
C PHE A 36 5.82 -3.97 -8.75
N PHE A 37 4.86 -3.71 -9.65
CA PHE A 37 3.69 -4.59 -9.83
C PHE A 37 4.09 -5.98 -10.32
N ARG A 38 5.06 -6.11 -11.23
CA ARG A 38 5.62 -7.42 -11.61
C ARG A 38 6.29 -8.13 -10.42
N VAL A 39 6.94 -7.39 -9.53
CA VAL A 39 7.50 -7.96 -8.29
C VAL A 39 6.39 -8.45 -7.35
N LEU A 40 5.30 -7.70 -7.18
CA LEU A 40 4.13 -8.14 -6.42
C LEU A 40 3.52 -9.41 -7.01
N GLN A 41 3.35 -9.46 -8.33
CA GLN A 41 2.83 -10.63 -9.03
C GLN A 41 3.72 -11.87 -8.83
N TYR A 42 5.04 -11.71 -8.95
CA TYR A 42 5.98 -12.78 -8.63
C TYR A 42 5.89 -13.23 -7.18
N ALA A 43 5.79 -12.28 -6.24
CA ALA A 43 5.66 -12.61 -4.83
C ALA A 43 4.36 -13.38 -4.55
N TYR A 44 3.27 -13.04 -5.26
CA TYR A 44 1.98 -13.73 -5.15
C TYR A 44 2.03 -15.18 -5.65
N GLN A 45 2.77 -15.44 -6.72
CA GLN A 45 3.01 -16.82 -7.19
C GLN A 45 3.76 -17.68 -6.16
N LYS A 46 4.52 -17.03 -5.26
CA LYS A 46 5.29 -17.73 -4.24
C LYS A 46 4.56 -17.84 -2.89
N TYR A 47 3.78 -16.84 -2.52
CA TYR A 47 3.02 -16.76 -1.27
C TYR A 47 1.73 -16.03 -1.51
N THR A 48 0.61 -16.62 -1.12
CA THR A 48 -0.69 -15.95 -1.19
C THR A 48 -0.73 -14.76 -0.23
N PHE A 49 -1.18 -13.62 -0.72
CA PHE A 49 -1.45 -12.42 0.08
C PHE A 49 -2.58 -11.61 -0.52
N SER A 50 -3.13 -10.68 0.24
CA SER A 50 -4.18 -9.78 -0.24
C SER A 50 -3.83 -8.34 0.10
N ILE A 51 -3.92 -7.44 -0.88
CA ILE A 51 -3.82 -5.99 -0.71
C ILE A 51 -5.21 -5.41 -0.94
N ILE A 52 -5.67 -4.56 -0.01
CA ILE A 52 -6.96 -3.88 -0.09
C ILE A 52 -6.83 -2.37 -0.32
N ALA A 53 -5.68 -1.79 -0.03
CA ALA A 53 -5.35 -0.41 -0.40
C ALA A 53 -3.86 -0.27 -0.62
N TYR A 54 -3.47 0.54 -1.62
CA TYR A 54 -2.09 0.94 -1.83
C TYR A 54 -2.00 2.38 -2.35
N CYS A 55 -0.86 2.98 -2.07
CA CYS A 55 -0.40 4.21 -2.72
C CYS A 55 1.12 4.14 -2.87
N ILE A 56 1.60 4.24 -4.11
CA ILE A 56 3.02 4.17 -4.44
C ILE A 56 3.48 5.57 -4.84
N MET A 57 4.14 6.26 -3.90
CA MET A 57 4.70 7.59 -4.10
C MET A 57 6.11 7.48 -4.70
N SER A 58 6.68 8.57 -5.21
CA SER A 58 8.01 8.54 -5.83
C SER A 58 9.11 7.99 -4.90
N ASN A 59 9.04 8.29 -3.61
CA ASN A 59 10.10 7.97 -2.64
C ASN A 59 9.69 6.95 -1.56
N HIS A 60 8.45 6.49 -1.55
CA HIS A 60 7.95 5.49 -0.61
C HIS A 60 6.67 4.84 -1.13
N TYR A 61 6.26 3.75 -0.49
CA TYR A 61 4.94 3.17 -0.76
C TYR A 61 4.23 2.77 0.52
N HIS A 62 2.91 2.77 0.44
CA HIS A 62 1.98 2.27 1.45
C HIS A 62 1.21 1.08 0.90
N LEU A 63 1.11 0.02 1.70
CA LEU A 63 0.27 -1.14 1.41
C LEU A 63 -0.58 -1.47 2.63
N LEU A 64 -1.86 -1.69 2.44
CA LEU A 64 -2.71 -2.35 3.45
C LEU A 64 -2.82 -3.82 3.03
N ILE A 65 -2.00 -4.67 3.65
CA ILE A 65 -1.69 -6.02 3.18
C ILE A 65 -1.92 -7.08 4.25
N ARG A 66 -2.44 -8.24 3.87
CA ARG A 66 -2.54 -9.44 4.70
C ARG A 66 -1.75 -10.58 4.06
N SER A 67 -0.94 -11.28 4.88
CA SER A 67 -0.16 -12.46 4.49
C SER A 67 -0.61 -13.64 5.35
N PRO A 68 -1.55 -14.48 4.86
CA PRO A 68 -2.15 -15.55 5.67
C PRO A 68 -1.24 -16.77 5.85
N GLU A 69 -0.37 -17.06 4.88
CA GLU A 69 0.40 -18.31 4.83
C GLU A 69 1.77 -18.19 5.47
N VAL A 70 2.39 -17.01 5.40
CA VAL A 70 3.75 -16.81 5.88
C VAL A 70 3.86 -15.51 6.67
N PRO A 71 4.79 -15.42 7.63
CA PRO A 71 5.07 -14.17 8.32
C PRO A 71 5.32 -13.04 7.32
N LEU A 72 4.71 -11.88 7.58
CA LEU A 72 4.81 -10.70 6.71
C LEU A 72 6.27 -10.35 6.37
N GLY A 73 7.20 -10.57 7.31
CA GLY A 73 8.63 -10.34 7.08
C GLY A 73 9.21 -11.18 5.96
N LYS A 74 8.73 -12.42 5.77
CA LYS A 74 9.17 -13.31 4.70
C LYS A 74 8.68 -12.82 3.33
N LEU A 75 7.41 -12.41 3.26
CA LEU A 75 6.82 -11.84 2.06
C LEU A 75 7.52 -10.51 1.68
N MET A 76 7.65 -9.59 2.63
CA MET A 76 8.28 -8.29 2.39
C MET A 76 9.77 -8.39 2.03
N ALA A 77 10.46 -9.40 2.52
CA ALA A 77 11.85 -9.67 2.12
C ALA A 77 11.92 -9.99 0.62
N VAL A 78 11.01 -10.80 0.09
CA VAL A 78 10.96 -11.11 -1.35
C VAL A 78 10.66 -9.87 -2.17
N ILE A 79 9.63 -9.10 -1.79
CA ILE A 79 9.22 -7.89 -2.52
C ILE A 79 10.37 -6.87 -2.55
N ASN A 80 10.90 -6.53 -1.38
CA ASN A 80 11.90 -5.48 -1.27
C ASN A 80 13.24 -5.85 -1.90
N TRP A 81 13.68 -7.11 -1.74
CA TRP A 81 14.92 -7.58 -2.33
C TRP A 81 14.85 -7.55 -3.87
N ARG A 82 13.76 -8.06 -4.46
CA ARG A 82 13.62 -8.08 -5.92
C ARG A 82 13.53 -6.68 -6.51
N TYR A 83 12.75 -5.80 -5.90
CA TYR A 83 12.65 -4.44 -6.39
C TYR A 83 13.98 -3.68 -6.23
N SER A 84 14.65 -3.83 -5.09
CA SER A 84 15.97 -3.23 -4.90
C SER A 84 16.99 -3.71 -5.94
N ASN A 85 16.99 -5.01 -6.27
CA ASN A 85 17.89 -5.55 -7.30
C ASN A 85 17.56 -5.00 -8.70
N TYR A 86 16.26 -4.90 -9.03
CA TYR A 86 15.83 -4.24 -10.27
C TYR A 86 16.34 -2.80 -10.35
N PHE A 87 16.11 -2.01 -9.31
CA PHE A 87 16.51 -0.60 -9.26
C PHE A 87 18.03 -0.45 -9.39
N LYS A 88 18.79 -1.22 -8.59
CA LYS A 88 20.25 -1.20 -8.62
C LYS A 88 20.81 -1.54 -10.00
N LYS A 89 20.27 -2.57 -10.64
CA LYS A 89 20.69 -2.97 -11.99
C LYS A 89 20.36 -1.90 -13.02
N LYS A 90 19.15 -1.35 -12.98
CA LYS A 90 18.67 -0.35 -13.98
C LYS A 90 19.45 0.96 -13.90
N TYR A 91 19.71 1.42 -12.66
CA TYR A 91 20.32 2.74 -12.41
C TYR A 91 21.78 2.68 -11.99
N GLN A 92 22.41 1.50 -12.05
CA GLN A 92 23.77 1.26 -11.57
C GLN A 92 23.99 1.81 -10.14
N TYR A 93 22.92 1.69 -9.31
CA TYR A 93 22.85 2.30 -8.00
C TYR A 93 23.65 1.48 -6.98
N CYS A 94 24.59 2.15 -6.28
CA CYS A 94 25.37 1.58 -5.20
C CYS A 94 24.76 1.91 -3.83
N GLY A 95 24.91 1.01 -2.86
CA GLY A 95 24.44 1.23 -1.49
C GLY A 95 23.03 0.65 -1.22
N HIS A 96 22.41 1.13 -0.12
CA HIS A 96 21.09 0.69 0.32
C HIS A 96 20.00 1.53 -0.34
N LEU A 97 19.08 0.88 -1.04
CA LEU A 97 17.94 1.57 -1.66
C LEU A 97 16.98 2.13 -0.62
N TYR A 98 16.79 1.40 0.48
CA TYR A 98 15.84 1.75 1.54
C TYR A 98 16.55 2.23 2.80
N GLU A 99 15.96 3.18 3.51
CA GLU A 99 16.53 3.78 4.73
C GLU A 99 16.60 2.80 5.90
N SER A 100 15.65 1.86 5.95
CA SER A 100 15.54 0.86 7.01
C SER A 100 14.74 -0.35 6.54
N ARG A 101 14.47 -1.28 7.46
CA ARG A 101 13.43 -2.29 7.23
C ARG A 101 12.06 -1.59 7.15
N TYR A 102 11.15 -2.14 6.35
CA TYR A 102 9.78 -1.64 6.26
C TYR A 102 9.15 -1.44 7.66
N PHE A 103 8.36 -0.40 7.81
CA PHE A 103 7.46 -0.21 8.94
C PHE A 103 6.21 -1.09 8.73
N ALA A 104 5.65 -1.63 9.82
CA ALA A 104 4.38 -2.34 9.77
C ALA A 104 3.65 -2.20 11.09
N ASP A 105 2.39 -1.79 11.01
CA ASP A 105 1.43 -1.81 12.10
C ASP A 105 0.28 -2.77 11.80
N LEU A 106 -0.10 -3.55 12.82
CA LEU A 106 -1.27 -4.42 12.74
C LEU A 106 -2.54 -3.56 12.75
N VAL A 107 -3.47 -3.89 11.86
CA VAL A 107 -4.77 -3.22 11.73
C VAL A 107 -5.85 -4.17 12.25
N PRO A 108 -6.29 -4.01 13.52
CA PRO A 108 -7.04 -5.03 14.23
C PRO A 108 -8.54 -5.06 13.90
N SER A 109 -9.13 -3.93 13.48
CA SER A 109 -10.57 -3.81 13.28
C SER A 109 -10.95 -3.31 11.88
N GLN A 110 -12.22 -3.48 11.52
CA GLN A 110 -12.78 -2.95 10.27
C GLN A 110 -12.73 -1.41 10.23
N LEU A 111 -12.96 -0.75 11.37
CA LEU A 111 -12.89 0.70 11.47
C LEU A 111 -11.45 1.20 11.24
N ASP A 112 -10.47 0.49 11.80
CA ASP A 112 -9.07 0.80 11.55
C ASP A 112 -8.70 0.56 10.09
N MET A 113 -9.23 -0.49 9.44
CA MET A 113 -9.02 -0.72 8.00
C MET A 113 -9.56 0.44 7.15
N LEU A 114 -10.75 0.96 7.47
CA LEU A 114 -11.34 2.12 6.80
C LEU A 114 -10.48 3.37 7.00
N SER A 115 -10.08 3.64 8.24
CA SER A 115 -9.25 4.81 8.58
C SER A 115 -7.89 4.78 7.89
N VAL A 116 -7.19 3.64 7.96
CA VAL A 116 -5.87 3.45 7.35
C VAL A 116 -5.96 3.48 5.83
N SER A 117 -6.96 2.84 5.23
CA SER A 117 -7.12 2.88 3.78
C SER A 117 -7.40 4.29 3.25
N ARG A 118 -8.22 5.06 3.97
CA ARG A 118 -8.45 6.47 3.69
C ARG A 118 -7.16 7.27 3.75
N TYR A 119 -6.37 7.10 4.80
CA TYR A 119 -5.06 7.73 4.91
C TYR A 119 -4.16 7.38 3.71
N ILE A 120 -4.10 6.10 3.33
CA ILE A 120 -3.31 5.64 2.18
C ILE A 120 -3.76 6.31 0.88
N HIS A 121 -5.06 6.36 0.62
CA HIS A 121 -5.60 6.93 -0.61
C HIS A 121 -5.46 8.46 -0.68
N ARG A 122 -5.46 9.15 0.46
CA ARG A 122 -5.28 10.60 0.52
C ARG A 122 -3.83 11.06 0.40
N ASN A 123 -2.84 10.18 0.45
CA ASN A 123 -1.44 10.57 0.37
C ASN A 123 -1.12 11.54 -0.78
N PRO A 124 -1.58 11.33 -2.04
CA PRO A 124 -1.22 12.20 -3.15
C PRO A 124 -1.74 13.64 -3.03
N ILE A 125 -2.89 13.83 -2.38
CA ILE A 125 -3.50 15.15 -2.16
C ILE A 125 -3.08 15.79 -0.83
N SER A 126 -2.40 15.04 0.05
CA SER A 126 -1.97 15.50 1.38
C SER A 126 -0.52 15.99 1.42
N THR A 127 0.19 15.97 0.28
CA THR A 127 1.53 16.55 0.17
C THR A 127 1.46 18.08 0.09
N ALA A 128 2.57 18.75 0.38
CA ALA A 128 2.67 20.20 0.27
C ALA A 128 3.79 20.57 -0.74
N PRO A 129 3.46 20.98 -2.00
CA PRO A 129 2.12 21.07 -2.58
C PRO A 129 1.51 19.68 -2.88
N PRO A 130 0.18 19.56 -3.09
CA PRO A 130 -0.45 18.33 -3.57
C PRO A 130 0.12 17.90 -4.92
N ILE A 131 0.26 16.57 -5.10
CA ILE A 131 0.75 15.99 -6.38
C ILE A 131 -0.36 16.01 -7.44
N VAL A 132 -1.59 15.79 -7.00
CA VAL A 132 -2.81 15.85 -7.81
C VAL A 132 -3.90 16.58 -7.01
N GLU A 133 -4.89 17.15 -7.70
CA GLU A 133 -6.03 17.80 -7.05
C GLU A 133 -7.03 16.77 -6.52
N ASN A 134 -7.33 15.73 -7.29
CA ASN A 134 -8.26 14.67 -6.90
C ASN A 134 -7.52 13.35 -6.74
N MET A 135 -7.95 12.52 -5.79
CA MET A 135 -7.30 11.23 -5.49
C MET A 135 -7.33 10.24 -6.67
N GLU A 136 -8.41 10.29 -7.48
CA GLU A 136 -8.59 9.46 -8.67
C GLU A 136 -7.61 9.75 -9.80
N ASP A 137 -7.05 10.96 -9.84
CA ASP A 137 -6.10 11.38 -10.87
C ASP A 137 -4.69 10.82 -10.62
N TYR A 138 -4.45 10.21 -9.45
CA TYR A 138 -3.16 9.60 -9.15
C TYR A 138 -3.11 8.12 -9.56
N PRO A 139 -2.42 7.76 -10.66
CA PRO A 139 -2.51 6.43 -11.27
C PRO A 139 -1.86 5.32 -10.42
N TYR A 140 -1.01 5.68 -9.46
CA TYR A 140 -0.28 4.72 -8.61
C TYR A 140 -0.92 4.55 -7.22
N SER A 141 -2.21 4.83 -7.11
CA SER A 141 -3.05 4.57 -5.95
C SER A 141 -4.18 3.62 -6.34
N SER A 142 -4.57 2.73 -5.43
CA SER A 142 -5.75 1.88 -5.66
C SER A 142 -7.08 2.65 -5.58
N TYR A 143 -7.07 3.94 -5.24
CA TYR A 143 -8.30 4.72 -5.11
C TYR A 143 -9.15 4.74 -6.39
N HIS A 144 -8.52 4.88 -7.56
CA HIS A 144 -9.24 4.89 -8.85
C HIS A 144 -10.05 3.60 -9.09
N LEU A 145 -9.60 2.43 -8.59
CA LEU A 145 -10.35 1.17 -8.69
C LEU A 145 -11.65 1.22 -7.88
N TYR A 146 -11.64 1.92 -6.74
CA TYR A 146 -12.83 2.15 -5.92
C TYR A 146 -13.77 3.17 -6.56
N LYS A 147 -13.20 4.27 -7.07
CA LYS A 147 -13.96 5.39 -7.66
C LYS A 147 -14.72 4.97 -8.91
N HIS A 148 -14.03 4.27 -9.81
CA HIS A 148 -14.62 3.84 -11.09
C HIS A 148 -15.23 2.44 -11.05
N ASN A 149 -15.18 1.78 -9.88
CA ASN A 149 -15.65 0.40 -9.69
C ASN A 149 -15.07 -0.58 -10.73
N THR A 150 -13.80 -0.38 -11.08
CA THR A 150 -13.09 -1.19 -12.08
C THR A 150 -12.52 -2.45 -11.43
N SER A 151 -12.56 -3.55 -12.19
CA SER A 151 -11.82 -4.76 -11.85
C SER A 151 -10.33 -4.60 -12.18
N THR A 152 -9.52 -5.47 -11.60
CA THR A 152 -8.08 -5.54 -11.86
C THR A 152 -7.68 -6.96 -12.17
N ASP A 153 -6.70 -7.14 -13.07
CA ASP A 153 -6.13 -8.44 -13.40
C ASP A 153 -5.13 -8.95 -12.34
N TYR A 154 -4.85 -8.15 -11.33
CA TYR A 154 -3.95 -8.55 -10.25
C TYR A 154 -4.70 -9.35 -9.17
N PRO A 155 -4.47 -10.67 -9.06
CA PRO A 155 -5.22 -11.55 -8.16
C PRO A 155 -4.99 -11.26 -6.67
N PHE A 156 -3.95 -10.51 -6.34
CA PHE A 156 -3.65 -10.08 -4.97
C PHE A 156 -4.39 -8.79 -4.57
N LEU A 157 -5.08 -8.10 -5.47
CA LEU A 157 -5.85 -6.90 -5.15
C LEU A 157 -7.31 -7.27 -4.90
N ASN A 158 -7.84 -6.82 -3.76
CA ASN A 158 -9.22 -7.09 -3.37
C ASN A 158 -9.93 -5.80 -2.95
N THR A 159 -10.75 -5.25 -3.83
CA THR A 159 -11.50 -4.01 -3.58
C THR A 159 -12.84 -4.23 -2.88
N SER A 160 -13.31 -5.46 -2.71
CA SER A 160 -14.63 -5.74 -2.11
C SER A 160 -14.62 -5.57 -0.59
N ILE A 161 -13.49 -5.84 0.06
CA ILE A 161 -13.39 -5.89 1.53
C ILE A 161 -13.73 -4.55 2.17
N LEU A 162 -13.13 -3.44 1.70
CA LEU A 162 -13.40 -2.11 2.28
C LEU A 162 -14.84 -1.65 2.04
N LYS A 163 -15.43 -2.01 0.89
CA LYS A 163 -16.84 -1.74 0.60
C LYS A 163 -17.76 -2.48 1.60
N ASN A 164 -17.44 -3.76 1.88
CA ASN A 164 -18.18 -4.56 2.85
C ASN A 164 -18.00 -4.06 4.29
N CYS A 165 -16.80 -3.64 4.67
CA CYS A 165 -16.56 -3.01 5.98
C CYS A 165 -17.44 -1.77 6.17
N LEU A 166 -17.54 -0.93 5.16
CA LEU A 166 -18.37 0.28 5.23
C LEU A 166 -19.86 -0.06 5.38
N LEU A 167 -20.36 -1.04 4.62
CA LEU A 167 -21.78 -1.47 4.71
C LEU A 167 -22.14 -1.98 6.12
N GLN A 168 -21.24 -2.66 6.79
CA GLN A 168 -21.45 -3.15 8.16
C GLN A 168 -21.39 -2.05 9.22
N THR A 169 -20.80 -0.91 8.90
CA THR A 169 -20.64 0.24 9.81
C THR A 169 -21.53 1.43 9.42
N SER A 170 -22.47 1.24 8.49
CA SER A 170 -23.20 2.31 7.76
C SER A 170 -24.05 3.26 8.61
N GLN A 171 -24.34 2.97 9.89
CA GLN A 171 -25.06 3.90 10.77
C GLN A 171 -24.32 5.20 11.07
N PHE A 172 -22.99 5.23 10.85
CA PHE A 172 -22.13 6.34 11.25
C PHE A 172 -21.28 6.92 10.10
N TYR A 173 -21.36 6.35 8.89
CA TYR A 173 -20.48 6.70 7.78
C TYR A 173 -21.25 7.03 6.49
N PRO A 174 -20.63 7.80 5.57
CA PRO A 174 -21.19 8.07 4.25
C PRO A 174 -21.57 6.78 3.50
N PRO A 175 -22.57 6.84 2.60
CA PRO A 175 -23.12 5.65 1.93
C PRO A 175 -22.15 4.95 0.97
N SER A 176 -21.02 5.58 0.61
CA SER A 176 -20.01 4.95 -0.23
C SER A 176 -18.60 5.13 0.31
N TYR A 177 -17.72 4.17 -0.01
CA TYR A 177 -16.31 4.23 0.39
C TYR A 177 -15.60 5.47 -0.19
N CYS A 178 -15.95 5.88 -1.41
CA CYS A 178 -15.36 7.09 -2.02
C CYS A 178 -15.76 8.36 -1.27
N GLN A 179 -17.05 8.50 -0.96
CA GLN A 179 -17.51 9.63 -0.12
C GLN A 179 -16.84 9.62 1.26
N TYR A 180 -16.67 8.46 1.88
CA TYR A 180 -15.92 8.34 3.13
C TYR A 180 -14.47 8.86 2.99
N CYS A 181 -13.80 8.57 1.88
CA CYS A 181 -12.44 9.05 1.62
C CYS A 181 -12.39 10.57 1.34
N GLU A 182 -13.41 11.11 0.69
CA GLU A 182 -13.47 12.51 0.22
C GLU A 182 -13.85 13.51 1.32
N VAL A 183 -14.69 13.11 2.29
CA VAL A 183 -15.10 13.98 3.40
C VAL A 183 -13.88 14.51 4.14
N GLN A 184 -13.76 15.83 4.27
CA GLN A 184 -12.76 16.45 5.14
C GLN A 184 -13.18 16.19 6.59
N GLN A 185 -12.31 15.53 7.36
CA GLN A 185 -12.50 15.53 8.81
C GLN A 185 -12.11 16.93 9.31
N ASN A 186 -13.10 17.66 9.81
CA ASN A 186 -12.81 18.87 10.60
C ASN A 186 -11.89 18.43 11.76
N LYS A 187 -10.71 19.04 11.80
CA LYS A 187 -9.75 18.86 12.92
C LYS A 187 -10.32 19.39 14.19
#